data_de4b84430532fb54434e1e5a9b03f238
#
_entry.id   de4b84430532fb54434e1e5a9b03f238
#
_cell.length_a   1.000
_cell.length_b   1.000
_cell.length_c   1.000
_cell.angle_alpha   90.00
_cell.angle_beta   90.00
_cell.angle_gamma   90.00
#
_symmetry.space_group_name_H-M   'P 1'
#
loop_
_entity.id
_entity.type
_entity.pdbx_description
1 polymer ?
#
loop_
_entity_poly.entity_id
_entity_poly.type
_entity_poly.pdbx_seq_one_letter_code
_entity_poly.pdbx_strand_id
1 'polypeptide(L)'
;MLRILIVEDDSQLAATLKYLVEDNPRYRVVAIADDADGAVAAAERHKPHLALVDLHLARGSTGFSVAVRLSDFDVPCLFVSGKAPSFAMPDLALGCLMKPFTAEDVHRALALAEDRLRGREALRSRIPRNLRVYDAPEETVEIRGFIPSKPSLRTRFGHWIAACQR
;
A
#
# COMPACT_ATOMS: atom_id res chain seq x y z
N MET A 1 16.01 4.15 2.40
CA MET A 1 14.93 4.57 3.30
C MET A 1 13.62 4.59 2.53
N LEU A 2 12.61 3.86 2.96
CA LEU A 2 11.30 3.79 2.30
C LEU A 2 10.45 5.00 2.70
N ARG A 3 9.97 5.79 1.72
CA ARG A 3 9.10 6.94 1.94
C ARG A 3 7.65 6.49 1.93
N ILE A 4 6.91 6.84 2.98
CA ILE A 4 5.54 6.38 3.21
C ILE A 4 4.60 7.58 3.26
N LEU A 5 3.49 7.50 2.54
CA LEU A 5 2.33 8.37 2.68
C LEU A 5 1.32 7.68 3.60
N ILE A 6 0.74 8.40 4.55
CA ILE A 6 -0.39 7.94 5.34
C ILE A 6 -1.63 8.69 4.85
N VAL A 7 -2.72 7.96 4.60
CA VAL A 7 -4.03 8.52 4.26
C VAL A 7 -5.04 8.03 5.31
N GLU A 8 -5.34 8.91 6.26
CA GLU A 8 -6.16 8.65 7.44
C GLU A 8 -6.77 9.96 7.91
N ASP A 9 -8.09 10.02 8.07
CA ASP A 9 -8.81 11.23 8.47
C ASP A 9 -8.91 11.40 9.99
N ASP A 10 -8.69 10.35 10.77
CA ASP A 10 -8.49 10.45 12.22
C ASP A 10 -7.06 10.89 12.51
N SER A 11 -6.90 12.15 12.94
CA SER A 11 -5.60 12.75 13.22
C SER A 11 -4.81 12.04 14.33
N GLN A 12 -5.48 11.44 15.33
CA GLN A 12 -4.83 10.69 16.41
C GLN A 12 -4.29 9.36 15.90
N LEU A 13 -5.08 8.69 15.06
CA LEU A 13 -4.66 7.44 14.45
C LEU A 13 -3.54 7.67 13.43
N ALA A 14 -3.63 8.74 12.62
CA ALA A 14 -2.56 9.14 11.71
C ALA A 14 -1.25 9.43 12.44
N ALA A 15 -1.31 10.14 13.58
CA ALA A 15 -0.13 10.39 14.43
C ALA A 15 0.44 9.10 15.03
N THR A 16 -0.44 8.20 15.47
CA THR A 16 -0.04 6.89 16.01
C THR A 16 0.65 6.05 14.93
N LEU A 17 0.06 5.95 13.73
CA LEU A 17 0.66 5.25 12.60
C LEU A 17 2.02 5.83 12.23
N LYS A 18 2.13 7.17 12.19
CA LYS A 18 3.41 7.84 11.92
C LYS A 18 4.46 7.44 12.94
N TYR A 19 4.13 7.48 14.23
CA TYR A 19 5.05 7.07 15.29
C TYR A 19 5.52 5.62 15.11
N LEU A 20 4.59 4.69 14.88
CA LEU A 20 4.89 3.27 14.69
C LEU A 20 5.73 3.01 13.43
N VAL A 21 5.47 3.73 12.35
CA VAL A 21 6.26 3.63 11.11
C VAL A 21 7.68 4.12 11.33
N GLU A 22 7.85 5.29 11.95
CA GLU A 22 9.15 5.95 12.12
C GLU A 22 9.99 5.39 13.29
N ASP A 23 9.43 4.54 14.14
CA ASP A 23 10.16 3.74 15.13
C ASP A 23 11.24 2.85 14.48
N ASN A 24 11.05 2.48 13.22
CA ASN A 24 12.07 1.81 12.43
C ASN A 24 12.78 2.82 11.48
N PRO A 25 14.09 3.08 11.64
CA PRO A 25 14.82 4.10 10.87
C PRO A 25 14.90 3.82 9.36
N ARG A 26 14.47 2.64 8.90
CA ARG A 26 14.36 2.31 7.47
C ARG A 26 13.17 2.98 6.80
N TYR A 27 12.19 3.47 7.56
CA TYR A 27 10.92 4.02 7.10
C TYR A 27 10.81 5.50 7.47
N ARG A 28 10.19 6.28 6.59
CA ARG A 28 9.94 7.71 6.81
C ARG A 28 8.57 8.09 6.30
N VAL A 29 7.75 8.70 7.14
CA VAL A 29 6.49 9.31 6.71
C VAL A 29 6.80 10.67 6.09
N VAL A 30 6.48 10.81 4.80
CA VAL A 30 6.77 12.03 4.02
C VAL A 30 5.58 12.96 3.94
N ALA A 31 4.36 12.44 4.14
CA ALA A 31 3.13 13.22 4.21
C ALA A 31 2.03 12.43 4.92
N ILE A 32 1.04 13.17 5.44
CA ILE A 32 -0.25 12.66 5.92
C ILE A 32 -1.32 13.40 5.13
N ALA A 33 -2.33 12.69 4.63
CA ALA A 33 -3.50 13.23 3.97
C ALA A 33 -4.76 12.68 4.63
N ASP A 34 -5.85 13.43 4.58
CA ASP A 34 -7.15 13.06 5.16
C ASP A 34 -8.21 12.71 4.11
N ASP A 35 -7.90 12.93 2.83
CA ASP A 35 -8.77 12.63 1.69
C ASP A 35 -8.00 12.26 0.42
N ALA A 36 -8.75 11.99 -0.66
CA ALA A 36 -8.17 11.58 -1.93
C ALA A 36 -7.40 12.71 -2.65
N ASP A 37 -7.84 13.96 -2.53
CA ASP A 37 -7.19 15.10 -3.18
C ASP A 37 -5.86 15.42 -2.50
N GLY A 38 -5.85 15.43 -1.16
CA GLY A 38 -4.64 15.56 -0.38
C GLY A 38 -3.63 14.43 -0.64
N ALA A 39 -4.12 13.20 -0.79
CA ALA A 39 -3.27 12.05 -1.11
C ALA A 39 -2.59 12.20 -2.47
N VAL A 40 -3.32 12.66 -3.50
CA VAL A 40 -2.77 12.92 -4.84
C VAL A 40 -1.74 14.05 -4.79
N ALA A 41 -2.06 15.17 -4.17
CA ALA A 41 -1.12 16.30 -4.02
C ALA A 41 0.17 15.89 -3.28
N ALA A 42 0.03 15.02 -2.24
CA ALA A 42 1.16 14.47 -1.52
C ALA A 42 2.00 13.51 -2.38
N ALA A 43 1.35 12.68 -3.22
CA ALA A 43 2.04 11.77 -4.14
C ALA A 43 2.87 12.54 -5.18
N GLU A 44 2.30 13.57 -5.79
CA GLU A 44 2.99 14.43 -6.75
C GLU A 44 4.22 15.11 -6.14
N ARG A 45 4.04 15.68 -4.94
CA ARG A 45 5.08 16.49 -4.29
C ARG A 45 6.19 15.66 -3.66
N HIS A 46 5.84 14.56 -3.00
CA HIS A 46 6.76 13.80 -2.15
C HIS A 46 7.20 12.48 -2.76
N LYS A 47 6.53 12.00 -3.81
CA LYS A 47 6.82 10.74 -4.51
C LYS A 47 7.04 9.59 -3.53
N PRO A 48 6.05 9.24 -2.70
CA PRO A 48 6.17 8.15 -1.75
C PRO A 48 6.37 6.81 -2.47
N HIS A 49 6.98 5.85 -1.79
CA HIS A 49 7.18 4.51 -2.32
C HIS A 49 6.03 3.56 -1.96
N LEU A 50 5.26 3.91 -0.94
CA LEU A 50 4.12 3.14 -0.42
C LEU A 50 3.14 4.10 0.24
N ALA A 51 1.84 3.81 0.13
CA ALA A 51 0.80 4.48 0.90
C ALA A 51 0.13 3.51 1.88
N LEU A 52 0.00 3.91 3.15
CA LEU A 52 -0.90 3.29 4.11
C LEU A 52 -2.22 4.03 4.03
N VAL A 53 -3.31 3.32 3.70
CA VAL A 53 -4.59 3.96 3.36
C VAL A 53 -5.72 3.35 4.18
N ASP A 54 -6.42 4.17 4.98
CA ASP A 54 -7.67 3.72 5.60
C ASP A 54 -8.74 3.53 4.52
N LEU A 55 -9.51 2.46 4.65
CA LEU A 55 -10.63 2.19 3.76
C LEU A 55 -11.84 3.10 4.04
N HIS A 56 -11.99 3.60 5.27
CA HIS A 56 -13.14 4.37 5.72
C HIS A 56 -12.72 5.82 6.01
N LEU A 57 -12.59 6.61 4.96
CA LEU A 57 -12.29 8.03 5.06
C LEU A 57 -13.58 8.86 5.11
N ALA A 58 -13.54 9.99 5.82
CA ALA A 58 -14.63 10.96 5.83
C ALA A 58 -14.78 11.69 4.49
N ARG A 59 -15.80 12.57 4.41
CA ARG A 59 -16.04 13.50 3.30
C ARG A 59 -16.23 12.85 1.93
N GLY A 60 -16.78 11.62 1.88
CA GLY A 60 -17.08 10.94 0.63
C GLY A 60 -15.89 10.31 -0.08
N SER A 61 -14.69 10.42 0.47
CA SER A 61 -13.52 9.65 0.01
C SER A 61 -13.58 8.23 0.57
N THR A 62 -13.11 7.27 -0.21
CA THR A 62 -12.90 5.90 0.24
C THR A 62 -11.45 5.51 -0.02
N GLY A 63 -10.90 4.61 0.80
CA GLY A 63 -9.55 4.10 0.56
C GLY A 63 -9.40 3.47 -0.83
N PHE A 64 -10.48 2.93 -1.40
CA PHE A 64 -10.48 2.42 -2.78
C PHE A 64 -10.31 3.54 -3.80
N SER A 65 -11.02 4.66 -3.64
CA SER A 65 -10.86 5.81 -4.55
C SER A 65 -9.47 6.41 -4.46
N VAL A 66 -8.89 6.45 -3.26
CA VAL A 66 -7.50 6.85 -3.06
C VAL A 66 -6.54 5.91 -3.79
N ALA A 67 -6.67 4.60 -3.61
CA ALA A 67 -5.78 3.62 -4.23
C ALA A 67 -5.85 3.67 -5.76
N VAL A 68 -7.06 3.83 -6.34
CA VAL A 68 -7.23 4.01 -7.78
C VAL A 68 -6.47 5.24 -8.27
N ARG A 69 -6.60 6.38 -7.59
CA ARG A 69 -5.90 7.62 -7.99
C ARG A 69 -4.39 7.55 -7.78
N LEU A 70 -3.93 6.94 -6.68
CA LEU A 70 -2.50 6.75 -6.41
C LEU A 70 -1.86 5.77 -7.40
N SER A 71 -2.63 4.87 -7.99
CA SER A 71 -2.13 3.98 -9.04
C SER A 71 -1.67 4.71 -10.30
N ASP A 72 -2.19 5.90 -10.58
CA ASP A 72 -1.74 6.73 -11.71
C ASP A 72 -0.33 7.34 -11.46
N PHE A 73 0.11 7.37 -10.21
CA PHE A 73 1.44 7.83 -9.77
C PHE A 73 2.40 6.68 -9.45
N ASP A 74 2.04 5.43 -9.76
CA ASP A 74 2.81 4.24 -9.43
C ASP A 74 3.08 4.07 -7.92
N VAL A 75 2.18 4.58 -7.08
CA VAL A 75 2.27 4.44 -5.62
C VAL A 75 1.41 3.26 -5.18
N PRO A 76 2.03 2.13 -4.79
CA PRO A 76 1.32 0.98 -4.25
C PRO A 76 0.70 1.30 -2.90
N CYS A 77 -0.45 0.68 -2.62
CA CYS A 77 -1.16 0.85 -1.37
C CYS A 77 -1.09 -0.40 -0.49
N LEU A 78 -1.08 -0.19 0.81
CA LEU A 78 -1.41 -1.18 1.83
C LEU A 78 -2.60 -0.62 2.61
N PHE A 79 -3.74 -1.30 2.56
CA PHE A 79 -4.92 -0.86 3.29
C PHE A 79 -4.74 -1.08 4.79
N VAL A 80 -5.33 -0.17 5.58
CA VAL A 80 -5.42 -0.27 7.04
C VAL A 80 -6.89 -0.10 7.40
N SER A 81 -7.54 -1.09 8.02
CA SER A 81 -8.99 -1.01 8.22
C SER A 81 -9.49 -1.82 9.41
N GLY A 82 -10.57 -1.36 10.03
CA GLY A 82 -11.30 -2.13 11.05
C GLY A 82 -12.09 -3.31 10.49
N LYS A 83 -12.39 -3.30 9.19
CA LYS A 83 -13.10 -4.38 8.49
C LYS A 83 -12.40 -4.70 7.17
N ALA A 84 -12.08 -5.97 7.00
CA ALA A 84 -11.47 -6.41 5.75
C ALA A 84 -12.46 -6.31 4.58
N PRO A 85 -11.99 -5.93 3.39
CA PRO A 85 -12.77 -6.05 2.17
C PRO A 85 -13.20 -7.51 1.95
N SER A 86 -14.39 -7.67 1.34
CA SER A 86 -14.95 -9.01 1.06
C SER A 86 -14.15 -9.79 0.02
N PHE A 87 -13.34 -9.10 -0.78
CA PHE A 87 -12.52 -9.68 -1.85
C PHE A 87 -11.14 -9.01 -1.91
N ALA A 88 -10.16 -9.75 -2.37
CA ALA A 88 -8.82 -9.25 -2.61
C ALA A 88 -8.80 -8.34 -3.86
N MET A 89 -7.96 -7.30 -3.81
CA MET A 89 -7.77 -6.35 -4.91
C MET A 89 -6.28 -6.17 -5.19
N PRO A 90 -5.64 -7.19 -5.77
CA PRO A 90 -4.18 -7.17 -5.98
C PRO A 90 -3.72 -6.08 -6.94
N ASP A 91 -4.61 -5.58 -7.80
CA ASP A 91 -4.31 -4.47 -8.72
C ASP A 91 -4.33 -3.09 -8.04
N LEU A 92 -4.91 -2.99 -6.84
CA LEU A 92 -5.02 -1.73 -6.08
C LEU A 92 -4.14 -1.68 -4.84
N ALA A 93 -3.94 -2.83 -4.18
CA ALA A 93 -3.19 -2.87 -2.93
C ALA A 93 -2.43 -4.18 -2.75
N LEU A 94 -1.35 -4.12 -1.96
CA LEU A 94 -0.55 -5.28 -1.57
C LEU A 94 -1.25 -6.17 -0.56
N GLY A 95 -2.23 -5.61 0.17
CA GLY A 95 -2.97 -6.31 1.22
C GLY A 95 -3.76 -5.35 2.10
N CYS A 96 -4.27 -5.88 3.22
CA CYS A 96 -5.01 -5.12 4.22
C CYS A 96 -4.56 -5.51 5.64
N LEU A 97 -4.02 -4.55 6.39
CA LEU A 97 -3.72 -4.68 7.81
C LEU A 97 -4.97 -4.35 8.62
N MET A 98 -5.40 -5.29 9.44
CA MET A 98 -6.63 -5.17 10.23
C MET A 98 -6.37 -4.45 11.56
N LYS A 99 -7.21 -3.46 11.87
CA LYS A 99 -7.31 -2.85 13.21
C LYS A 99 -8.05 -3.84 14.17
N PRO A 100 -7.65 -3.96 15.45
CA PRO A 100 -6.50 -3.34 16.08
C PRO A 100 -5.18 -4.02 15.67
N PHE A 101 -4.10 -3.25 15.62
CA PHE A 101 -2.75 -3.73 15.31
C PHE A 101 -1.75 -3.25 16.36
N THR A 102 -0.67 -4.00 16.51
CA THR A 102 0.48 -3.68 17.36
C THR A 102 1.60 -3.02 16.54
N ALA A 103 2.60 -2.47 17.22
CA ALA A 103 3.82 -1.98 16.55
C ALA A 103 4.48 -3.07 15.71
N GLU A 104 4.54 -4.30 16.23
CA GLU A 104 5.11 -5.45 15.53
C GLU A 104 4.33 -5.79 14.25
N ASP A 105 3.00 -5.70 14.28
CA ASP A 105 2.17 -5.96 13.11
C ASP A 105 2.45 -4.93 12.00
N VAL A 106 2.57 -3.64 12.36
CA VAL A 106 2.92 -2.57 11.42
C VAL A 106 4.31 -2.82 10.82
N HIS A 107 5.31 -3.11 11.65
CA HIS A 107 6.68 -3.35 11.17
C HIS A 107 6.77 -4.57 10.26
N ARG A 108 6.08 -5.66 10.58
CA ARG A 108 6.03 -6.86 9.73
C ARG A 108 5.28 -6.60 8.43
N ALA A 109 4.17 -5.85 8.46
CA ALA A 109 3.43 -5.48 7.27
C ALA A 109 4.26 -4.60 6.32
N LEU A 110 5.01 -3.63 6.87
CA LEU A 110 5.92 -2.79 6.11
C LEU A 110 7.11 -3.57 5.53
N ALA A 111 7.68 -4.50 6.28
CA ALA A 111 8.76 -5.35 5.80
C ALA A 111 8.29 -6.23 4.63
N LEU A 112 7.08 -6.81 4.72
CA LEU A 112 6.48 -7.56 3.64
C LEU A 112 6.21 -6.69 2.41
N ALA A 113 5.67 -5.48 2.61
CA ALA A 113 5.47 -4.53 1.51
C ALA A 113 6.79 -4.17 0.85
N GLU A 114 7.85 -3.88 1.62
CA GLU A 114 9.18 -3.59 1.10
C GLU A 114 9.76 -4.76 0.29
N ASP A 115 9.63 -6.00 0.78
CA ASP A 115 10.10 -7.19 0.06
C ASP A 115 9.36 -7.35 -1.28
N ARG A 116 8.03 -7.16 -1.31
CA ARG A 116 7.26 -7.19 -2.55
C ARG A 116 7.66 -6.09 -3.52
N LEU A 117 7.87 -4.87 -3.03
CA LEU A 117 8.34 -3.75 -3.84
C LEU A 117 9.72 -4.00 -4.46
N ARG A 118 10.54 -4.81 -3.80
CA ARG A 118 11.89 -5.19 -4.27
C ARG A 118 11.90 -6.51 -5.05
N GLY A 119 10.74 -7.10 -5.35
CA GLY A 119 10.63 -8.38 -6.05
C GLY A 119 11.18 -9.58 -5.25
N ARG A 120 11.25 -9.47 -3.93
CA ARG A 120 11.70 -10.55 -3.05
C ARG A 120 10.51 -11.40 -2.63
N GLU A 121 10.73 -12.71 -2.52
CA GLU A 121 9.74 -13.59 -1.92
C GLU A 121 9.64 -13.32 -0.41
N ALA A 122 8.44 -12.94 0.03
CA ALA A 122 8.18 -12.76 1.46
C ALA A 122 8.04 -14.12 2.14
N LEU A 123 8.76 -14.32 3.24
CA LEU A 123 8.63 -15.53 4.05
C LEU A 123 7.25 -15.55 4.71
N ARG A 124 6.39 -16.50 4.35
CA ARG A 124 5.02 -16.66 4.90
C ARG A 124 4.97 -16.72 6.43
N SER A 125 6.01 -17.25 7.08
CA SER A 125 6.14 -17.33 8.54
C SER A 125 6.22 -15.97 9.24
N ARG A 126 6.47 -14.89 8.50
CA ARG A 126 6.58 -13.52 9.03
C ARG A 126 5.32 -12.68 8.85
N ILE A 127 4.28 -13.23 8.22
CA ILE A 127 3.02 -12.50 7.98
C ILE A 127 2.25 -12.38 9.31
N PRO A 128 1.88 -11.14 9.74
CA PRO A 128 1.00 -10.95 10.90
C PRO A 128 -0.35 -11.65 10.70
N ARG A 129 -0.96 -12.13 11.78
CA ARG A 129 -2.27 -12.80 11.71
C ARG A 129 -3.39 -11.88 11.23
N ASN A 130 -3.25 -10.59 11.48
CA ASN A 130 -4.19 -9.55 11.10
C ASN A 130 -3.84 -8.88 9.75
N LEU A 131 -2.86 -9.39 9.01
CA LEU A 131 -2.53 -8.95 7.65
C LEU A 131 -3.09 -9.94 6.63
N ARG A 132 -4.00 -9.48 5.80
CA ARG A 132 -4.42 -10.18 4.58
C ARG A 132 -3.58 -9.69 3.41
N VAL A 133 -2.80 -10.59 2.85
CA VAL A 133 -1.98 -10.31 1.67
C VAL A 133 -2.81 -10.57 0.42
N TYR A 134 -2.71 -9.68 -0.56
CA TYR A 134 -3.35 -9.86 -1.87
C TYR A 134 -2.31 -10.40 -2.85
N ASP A 135 -2.47 -11.66 -3.23
CA ASP A 135 -1.65 -12.26 -4.25
C ASP A 135 -2.28 -11.97 -5.62
N ALA A 136 -1.47 -11.54 -6.59
CA ALA A 136 -1.93 -11.49 -7.96
C ALA A 136 -2.36 -12.91 -8.37
N PRO A 137 -3.48 -13.07 -9.11
CA PRO A 137 -3.84 -14.38 -9.64
C PRO A 137 -2.65 -14.93 -10.41
N GLU A 138 -2.25 -16.17 -10.13
CA GLU A 138 -1.29 -16.88 -10.98
C GLU A 138 -1.88 -16.86 -12.38
N GLU A 139 -1.14 -16.32 -13.35
CA GLU A 139 -1.52 -16.35 -14.75
C GLU A 139 -1.57 -17.83 -15.22
N THR A 140 -2.70 -18.46 -15.01
CA THR A 140 -3.09 -19.69 -15.70
C THR A 140 -4.36 -19.38 -16.47
N VAL A 141 -4.19 -18.95 -17.66
CA VAL A 141 -4.86 -19.28 -18.92
C VAL A 141 -4.55 -18.19 -19.94
N GLU A 142 -3.83 -18.54 -20.97
CA GLU A 142 -3.79 -17.78 -22.23
C GLU A 142 -5.21 -17.67 -22.80
N ILE A 143 -5.94 -16.61 -22.45
CA ILE A 143 -7.07 -16.20 -23.26
C ILE A 143 -6.48 -15.33 -24.37
N ARG A 144 -6.20 -15.96 -25.51
CA ARG A 144 -5.87 -15.24 -26.75
C ARG A 144 -6.96 -14.23 -27.02
N GLY A 145 -6.63 -12.94 -26.89
CA GLY A 145 -7.46 -11.84 -27.39
C GLY A 145 -7.85 -10.72 -26.45
N PHE A 146 -7.49 -10.77 -25.15
CA PHE A 146 -7.75 -9.64 -24.25
C PHE A 146 -6.44 -8.93 -23.90
N ILE A 147 -6.25 -7.71 -24.40
CA ILE A 147 -5.16 -6.83 -24.00
C ILE A 147 -5.69 -6.00 -22.83
N PRO A 148 -5.23 -6.23 -21.56
CA PRO A 148 -5.62 -5.37 -20.45
C PRO A 148 -5.07 -3.96 -20.69
N SER A 149 -5.90 -2.96 -20.50
CA SER A 149 -5.57 -1.55 -20.76
C SER A 149 -4.55 -0.94 -19.79
N LYS A 150 -4.23 -1.63 -18.70
CA LYS A 150 -3.16 -1.26 -17.76
C LYS A 150 -2.43 -2.52 -17.26
N PRO A 151 -1.10 -2.49 -17.12
CA PRO A 151 -0.34 -3.59 -16.54
C PRO A 151 -0.69 -3.78 -15.06
N SER A 152 -0.69 -5.02 -14.57
CA SER A 152 -0.89 -5.36 -13.16
C SER A 152 0.19 -4.72 -12.28
N LEU A 153 -0.06 -4.59 -10.97
CA LEU A 153 0.93 -4.06 -10.02
C LEU A 153 2.29 -4.76 -10.16
N ARG A 154 2.30 -6.06 -10.43
CA ARG A 154 3.52 -6.86 -10.58
C ARG A 154 4.38 -6.40 -11.76
N THR A 155 3.77 -6.09 -12.91
CA THR A 155 4.46 -5.58 -14.11
C THR A 155 4.92 -4.13 -13.89
N ARG A 156 4.14 -3.33 -13.17
CA ARG A 156 4.47 -1.94 -12.84
C ARG A 156 5.67 -1.85 -11.89
N PHE A 157 5.76 -2.76 -10.89
CA PHE A 157 6.90 -2.82 -9.97
C PHE A 157 8.20 -3.28 -10.61
N GLY A 158 8.16 -4.14 -11.61
CA GLY A 158 9.35 -4.54 -12.37
C GLY A 158 10.06 -3.34 -13.02
N HIS A 159 9.30 -2.37 -13.54
CA HIS A 159 9.85 -1.14 -14.11
C HIS A 159 10.45 -0.21 -13.05
N TRP A 160 9.84 -0.16 -11.86
CA TRP A 160 10.32 0.67 -10.74
C TRP A 160 11.66 0.16 -10.17
N ILE A 161 11.82 -1.16 -10.04
CA ILE A 161 13.07 -1.78 -9.60
C ILE A 161 14.24 -1.39 -10.51
N ALA A 162 14.03 -1.36 -11.82
CA ALA A 162 15.06 -0.95 -12.79
C ALA A 162 15.44 0.55 -12.67
N ALA A 163 14.52 1.41 -12.23
CA ALA A 163 14.77 2.85 -12.05
C ALA A 163 15.52 3.18 -10.75
N CYS A 164 15.42 2.33 -9.71
CA CYS A 164 16.10 2.54 -8.41
C CYS A 164 17.53 1.99 -8.36
N GLN A 165 18.01 1.31 -9.41
CA GLN A 165 19.38 0.76 -9.49
C GLN A 165 20.36 1.65 -10.26
N ARG A 166 19.93 2.87 -10.65
CA ARG A 166 20.84 3.84 -11.30
C ARG A 166 21.15 5.01 -10.38
#